data_45ef6370467a88d4a1a4635ee28944de
#
_entry.id   45ef6370467a88d4a1a4635ee28944de
#
_cell.length_a   1.000
_cell.length_b   1.000
_cell.length_c   1.000
_cell.angle_alpha   90.00
_cell.angle_beta   90.00
_cell.angle_gamma   90.00
#
_symmetry.space_group_name_H-M   'P 1'
#
loop_
_entity.id
_entity.type
_entity.pdbx_description
1 polymer ?
#
loop_
_entity_poly.entity_id
_entity_poly.type
_entity_poly.pdbx_seq_one_letter_code
_entity_poly.pdbx_strand_id
1 'polypeptide(L)'
;MKELTIAATIENIEVVTEFVNQQLETLNCPIKIQMQIDIAIDDLFVNISRYSYEKEIGIATVCVEVIENPLSVLITFIDNGVPFDPLQKKDPNTKLSLEERDIGGLGIYIVKNSMDDISYEYRNGQNILKIKKNLK
;
A
#
# COMPACT_ATOMS: atom_id res chain seq x y z
N MET A 1 -6.70 3.27 -16.58
CA MET A 1 -6.44 2.53 -15.32
C MET A 1 -5.86 1.17 -15.62
N LYS A 2 -4.83 0.79 -14.90
CA LYS A 2 -4.20 -0.52 -15.01
C LYS A 2 -4.45 -1.31 -13.74
N GLU A 3 -4.64 -2.63 -13.85
CA GLU A 3 -4.83 -3.46 -12.66
C GLU A 3 -4.12 -4.79 -12.76
N LEU A 4 -3.74 -5.32 -11.60
CA LEU A 4 -3.07 -6.61 -11.45
C LEU A 4 -3.77 -7.38 -10.34
N THR A 5 -4.19 -8.61 -10.62
CA THR A 5 -4.75 -9.52 -9.61
C THR A 5 -3.78 -10.65 -9.40
N ILE A 6 -3.39 -10.88 -8.15
CA ILE A 6 -2.29 -11.79 -7.83
C ILE A 6 -2.49 -12.37 -6.42
N ALA A 7 -1.89 -13.53 -6.16
CA ALA A 7 -1.93 -14.12 -4.82
C ALA A 7 -1.28 -13.17 -3.80
N ALA A 8 -1.92 -13.00 -2.65
CA ALA A 8 -1.47 -12.08 -1.60
C ALA A 8 -0.39 -12.73 -0.74
N THR A 9 0.77 -12.96 -1.32
CA THR A 9 1.93 -13.55 -0.64
C THR A 9 3.08 -12.57 -0.62
N ILE A 10 3.97 -12.73 0.36
CA ILE A 10 5.14 -11.86 0.49
C ILE A 10 6.03 -11.95 -0.76
N GLU A 11 6.14 -13.12 -1.36
CA GLU A 11 6.94 -13.33 -2.57
C GLU A 11 6.44 -12.48 -3.74
N ASN A 12 5.17 -12.13 -3.76
CA ASN A 12 4.58 -11.35 -4.84
C ASN A 12 4.71 -9.84 -4.68
N ILE A 13 5.30 -9.37 -3.57
CA ILE A 13 5.54 -7.94 -3.37
C ILE A 13 6.38 -7.38 -4.51
N GLU A 14 7.41 -8.13 -4.92
CA GLU A 14 8.30 -7.74 -6.00
C GLU A 14 7.54 -7.57 -7.33
N VAL A 15 6.60 -8.48 -7.61
CA VAL A 15 5.78 -8.42 -8.82
C VAL A 15 4.87 -7.17 -8.79
N VAL A 16 4.26 -6.90 -7.64
CA VAL A 16 3.39 -5.72 -7.47
C VAL A 16 4.22 -4.44 -7.64
N THR A 17 5.39 -4.38 -7.01
CA THR A 17 6.28 -3.22 -7.10
C THR A 17 6.69 -2.96 -8.55
N GLU A 18 7.08 -3.99 -9.28
CA GLU A 18 7.45 -3.87 -10.69
C GLU A 18 6.28 -3.38 -11.54
N PHE A 19 5.08 -3.93 -11.29
CA PHE A 19 3.87 -3.52 -12.00
C PHE A 19 3.61 -2.01 -11.83
N VAL A 20 3.69 -1.52 -10.58
CA VAL A 20 3.46 -0.10 -10.31
C VAL A 20 4.57 0.75 -10.91
N ASN A 21 5.83 0.33 -10.77
CA ASN A 21 6.96 1.09 -11.27
C ASN A 21 6.93 1.25 -12.80
N GLN A 22 6.42 0.27 -13.53
CA GLN A 22 6.25 0.39 -14.98
C GLN A 22 5.33 1.56 -15.34
N GLN A 23 4.29 1.79 -14.54
CA GLN A 23 3.39 2.93 -14.75
C GLN A 23 4.08 4.25 -14.41
N LEU A 24 4.87 4.27 -13.32
CA LEU A 24 5.55 5.47 -12.87
C LEU A 24 6.65 5.91 -13.84
N GLU A 25 7.33 4.95 -14.46
CA GLU A 25 8.39 5.25 -15.43
C GLU A 25 7.86 6.02 -16.63
N THR A 26 6.66 5.68 -17.09
CA THR A 26 6.05 6.41 -18.22
C THR A 26 5.69 7.84 -17.87
N LEU A 27 5.64 8.17 -16.58
CA LEU A 27 5.26 9.49 -16.09
C LEU A 27 6.48 10.32 -15.65
N ASN A 28 7.68 9.80 -15.85
CA ASN A 28 8.93 10.45 -15.41
C ASN A 28 8.91 10.76 -13.91
N CYS A 29 8.45 9.79 -13.11
CA CYS A 29 8.34 9.96 -11.67
C CYS A 29 9.73 10.16 -11.04
N PRO A 30 9.91 11.21 -10.19
CA PRO A 30 11.19 11.38 -9.49
C PRO A 30 11.52 10.16 -8.62
N ILE A 31 12.80 9.82 -8.57
CA ILE A 31 13.25 8.64 -7.81
C ILE A 31 12.85 8.70 -6.35
N LYS A 32 12.92 9.86 -5.72
CA LYS A 32 12.53 10.00 -4.32
C LYS A 32 11.07 9.59 -4.10
N ILE A 33 10.19 10.02 -5.00
CA ILE A 33 8.76 9.69 -4.92
C ILE A 33 8.54 8.21 -5.21
N GLN A 34 9.26 7.66 -6.20
CA GLN A 34 9.17 6.24 -6.50
C GLN A 34 9.56 5.39 -5.30
N MET A 35 10.62 5.77 -4.58
CA MET A 35 11.04 5.06 -3.38
C MET A 35 10.00 5.12 -2.27
N GLN A 36 9.35 6.26 -2.10
CA GLN A 36 8.26 6.40 -1.13
C GLN A 36 7.08 5.48 -1.45
N ILE A 37 6.76 5.37 -2.73
CA ILE A 37 5.69 4.49 -3.19
C ILE A 37 6.08 3.03 -3.00
N ASP A 38 7.34 2.66 -3.28
CA ASP A 38 7.83 1.29 -3.08
C ASP A 38 7.71 0.87 -1.61
N ILE A 39 8.06 1.76 -0.69
CA ILE A 39 7.93 1.49 0.75
C ILE A 39 6.46 1.29 1.12
N ALA A 40 5.58 2.12 0.56
CA ALA A 40 4.15 2.00 0.81
C ALA A 40 3.61 0.65 0.32
N ILE A 41 4.01 0.22 -0.87
CA ILE A 41 3.59 -1.08 -1.43
C ILE A 41 4.05 -2.21 -0.52
N ASP A 42 5.31 -2.20 -0.10
CA ASP A 42 5.85 -3.23 0.78
C ASP A 42 5.00 -3.36 2.04
N ASP A 43 4.76 -2.25 2.73
CA ASP A 43 4.06 -2.28 4.00
C ASP A 43 2.60 -2.69 3.84
N LEU A 44 1.91 -2.11 2.86
CA LEU A 44 0.50 -2.36 2.67
C LEU A 44 0.23 -3.79 2.18
N PHE A 45 1.07 -4.31 1.30
CA PHE A 45 0.88 -5.66 0.78
C PHE A 45 1.24 -6.71 1.82
N VAL A 46 2.25 -6.47 2.65
CA VAL A 46 2.57 -7.35 3.78
C VAL A 46 1.39 -7.42 4.74
N ASN A 47 0.74 -6.28 5.01
CA ASN A 47 -0.44 -6.25 5.87
C ASN A 47 -1.57 -7.09 5.30
N ILE A 48 -1.81 -7.02 4.00
CA ILE A 48 -2.83 -7.85 3.36
C ILE A 48 -2.51 -9.33 3.56
N SER A 49 -1.26 -9.73 3.28
CA SER A 49 -0.87 -11.14 3.37
C SER A 49 -0.92 -11.69 4.80
N ARG A 50 -0.66 -10.84 5.80
CA ARG A 50 -0.60 -11.29 7.20
C ARG A 50 -1.93 -11.18 7.94
N TYR A 51 -2.72 -10.16 7.65
CA TYR A 51 -3.88 -9.82 8.49
C TYR A 51 -5.21 -10.01 7.77
N SER A 52 -5.29 -9.77 6.48
CA SER A 52 -6.53 -9.99 5.74
C SER A 52 -6.80 -11.48 5.54
N TYR A 53 -5.76 -12.28 5.33
CA TYR A 53 -5.85 -13.71 5.09
C TYR A 53 -4.99 -14.46 6.13
N GLU A 54 -5.50 -14.60 7.35
CA GLU A 54 -4.73 -15.12 8.48
C GLU A 54 -4.16 -16.53 8.28
N LYS A 55 -4.92 -17.43 7.65
CA LYS A 55 -4.54 -18.85 7.54
C LYS A 55 -4.57 -19.37 6.11
N GLU A 56 -5.00 -18.55 5.17
CA GLU A 56 -5.16 -18.93 3.77
C GLU A 56 -4.40 -17.95 2.88
N ILE A 57 -4.04 -18.42 1.69
CA ILE A 57 -3.51 -17.54 0.67
C ILE A 57 -4.70 -17.04 -0.14
N GLY A 58 -5.03 -15.76 0.02
CA GLY A 58 -6.06 -15.13 -0.76
C GLY A 58 -5.49 -14.39 -1.96
N ILE A 59 -6.34 -13.66 -2.65
CA ILE A 59 -5.93 -12.83 -3.78
C ILE A 59 -6.09 -11.35 -3.44
N ALA A 60 -5.29 -10.53 -4.08
CA ALA A 60 -5.39 -9.07 -3.99
C ALA A 60 -5.36 -8.48 -5.38
N THR A 61 -6.08 -7.39 -5.56
CA THR A 61 -6.06 -6.63 -6.82
C THR A 61 -5.43 -5.28 -6.53
N VAL A 62 -4.46 -4.90 -7.36
CA VAL A 62 -3.80 -3.60 -7.26
C VAL A 62 -4.16 -2.81 -8.50
N CYS A 63 -4.76 -1.63 -8.31
CA CYS A 63 -5.17 -0.76 -9.41
C CYS A 63 -4.32 0.51 -9.39
N VAL A 64 -3.86 0.94 -10.57
CA VAL A 64 -3.10 2.18 -10.70
C VAL A 64 -3.85 3.10 -11.65
N GLU A 65 -4.16 4.30 -11.18
CA GLU A 65 -4.85 5.32 -11.96
C GLU A 65 -4.03 6.60 -11.94
N VAL A 66 -3.86 7.20 -13.11
CA VAL A 66 -3.17 8.49 -13.25
C VAL A 66 -4.20 9.61 -13.19
N ILE A 67 -3.94 10.60 -12.36
CA ILE A 67 -4.80 11.78 -12.21
C ILE A 67 -3.98 12.99 -12.64
N GLU A 68 -4.57 13.86 -13.45
CA GLU A 68 -3.90 15.08 -13.90
C GLU A 68 -4.40 16.30 -13.13
N ASN A 69 -3.60 17.37 -13.12
CA ASN A 69 -3.90 18.69 -12.55
C ASN A 69 -4.16 18.69 -11.03
N PRO A 70 -3.19 18.37 -10.17
CA PRO A 70 -1.78 18.07 -10.48
C PRO A 70 -1.58 16.61 -10.86
N LEU A 71 -0.49 16.34 -11.56
CA LEU A 71 -0.13 14.98 -11.93
C LEU A 71 0.11 14.16 -10.66
N SER A 72 -0.67 13.09 -10.49
CA SER A 72 -0.61 12.24 -9.33
C SER A 72 -0.99 10.81 -9.70
N VAL A 73 -0.69 9.88 -8.81
CA VAL A 73 -1.07 8.49 -8.99
C VAL A 73 -1.94 8.06 -7.83
N LEU A 74 -3.03 7.36 -8.15
CA LEU A 74 -3.92 6.75 -7.16
C LEU A 74 -3.72 5.25 -7.25
N ILE A 75 -3.30 4.63 -6.16
CA ILE A 75 -3.08 3.19 -6.10
C ILE A 75 -4.10 2.61 -5.13
N THR A 76 -4.87 1.63 -5.60
CA THR A 76 -5.93 1.00 -4.82
C THR A 76 -5.57 -0.46 -4.59
N PHE A 77 -5.62 -0.90 -3.32
CA PHE A 77 -5.41 -2.29 -2.94
C PHE A 77 -6.74 -2.87 -2.50
N ILE A 78 -7.18 -3.94 -3.16
CA ILE A 78 -8.48 -4.58 -2.89
C ILE A 78 -8.23 -6.04 -2.54
N ASP A 79 -8.80 -6.50 -1.42
CA ASP A 79 -8.77 -7.91 -1.06
C ASP A 79 -10.11 -8.34 -0.46
N ASN A 80 -10.34 -9.65 -0.42
CA ASN A 80 -11.59 -10.24 0.08
C ASN A 80 -11.41 -10.87 1.46
N GLY A 81 -10.39 -10.46 2.20
CA GLY A 81 -10.12 -10.99 3.52
C GLY A 81 -11.02 -10.42 4.60
N VAL A 82 -10.69 -10.73 5.85
CA VAL A 82 -11.42 -10.16 6.99
C VAL A 82 -11.17 -8.65 7.06
N PRO A 83 -12.12 -7.88 7.63
CA PRO A 83 -11.92 -6.45 7.77
C PRO A 83 -10.65 -6.14 8.55
N PHE A 84 -9.77 -5.36 7.97
CA PHE A 84 -8.53 -4.93 8.61
C PHE A 84 -8.19 -3.53 8.14
N ASP A 85 -8.32 -2.55 9.06
CA ASP A 85 -7.99 -1.15 8.76
C ASP A 85 -6.60 -0.82 9.33
N PRO A 86 -5.56 -0.78 8.48
CA PRO A 86 -4.22 -0.46 8.97
C PRO A 86 -4.09 0.97 9.49
N LEU A 87 -5.02 1.86 9.12
CA LEU A 87 -4.97 3.25 9.53
C LEU A 87 -5.38 3.45 11.00
N GLN A 88 -6.00 2.44 11.61
CA GLN A 88 -6.38 2.49 13.02
C GLN A 88 -5.21 2.17 13.96
N LYS A 89 -4.09 1.70 13.42
CA LYS A 89 -2.90 1.49 14.24
C LYS A 89 -2.40 2.83 14.76
N LYS A 90 -2.03 2.84 16.06
CA LYS A 90 -1.45 4.03 16.64
C LYS A 90 -0.07 4.29 16.06
N ASP A 91 0.30 5.56 15.96
CA ASP A 91 1.64 5.92 15.54
C ASP A 91 2.66 5.34 16.55
N PRO A 92 3.83 4.90 16.08
CA PRO A 92 4.81 4.30 16.98
C PRO A 92 5.28 5.29 18.03
N ASN A 93 5.47 4.79 19.26
CA ASN A 93 6.04 5.59 20.32
C ASN A 93 7.56 5.65 20.11
N THR A 94 8.07 6.81 19.74
CA THR A 94 9.49 7.00 19.43
C THR A 94 10.38 6.86 20.66
N LYS A 95 9.80 6.84 21.85
CA LYS A 95 10.56 6.62 23.10
C LYS A 95 10.81 5.14 23.39
N LEU A 96 10.11 4.24 22.70
CA LEU A 96 10.34 2.80 22.83
C LEU A 96 11.55 2.39 22.01
N SER A 97 12.26 1.37 22.47
CA SER A 97 13.32 0.77 21.68
C SER A 97 12.74 0.07 20.46
N LEU A 98 13.59 -0.22 19.46
CA LEU A 98 13.15 -0.95 18.26
C LEU A 98 12.56 -2.31 18.62
N GLU A 99 13.07 -2.95 19.68
CA GLU A 99 12.58 -4.26 20.13
C GLU A 99 11.18 -4.18 20.74
N GLU A 100 10.82 -3.03 21.30
CA GLU A 100 9.52 -2.82 21.93
C GLU A 100 8.46 -2.35 20.95
N ARG A 101 8.85 -1.95 19.73
CA ARG A 101 7.92 -1.48 18.70
C ARG A 101 7.31 -2.63 17.96
N ASP A 102 6.03 -2.49 17.61
CA ASP A 102 5.38 -3.41 16.70
C ASP A 102 5.98 -3.23 15.30
N ILE A 103 6.46 -4.33 14.72
CA ILE A 103 7.16 -4.31 13.43
C ILE A 103 6.29 -3.69 12.33
N GLY A 104 4.98 -3.97 12.29
CA GLY A 104 4.10 -3.42 11.26
C GLY A 104 3.69 -1.96 11.46
N GLY A 105 3.86 -1.43 12.69
CA GLY A 105 3.39 -0.08 12.99
C GLY A 105 4.22 1.03 12.38
N LEU A 106 5.52 0.80 12.23
CA LEU A 106 6.42 1.82 11.68
C LEU A 106 6.17 2.05 10.19
N GLY A 107 5.89 0.99 9.42
CA GLY A 107 5.61 1.10 8.01
C GLY A 107 4.37 1.95 7.73
N ILE A 108 3.27 1.70 8.46
CA ILE A 108 2.04 2.49 8.31
C ILE A 108 2.29 3.96 8.66
N TYR A 109 3.10 4.21 9.70
CA TYR A 109 3.48 5.59 10.06
C TYR A 109 4.19 6.28 8.89
N ILE A 110 5.14 5.60 8.25
CA ILE A 110 5.85 6.15 7.10
C ILE A 110 4.89 6.42 5.93
N VAL A 111 3.98 5.48 5.65
CA VAL A 111 2.99 5.63 4.58
C VAL A 111 2.11 6.85 4.83
N LYS A 112 1.57 7.00 6.04
CA LYS A 112 0.73 8.14 6.39
C LYS A 112 1.44 9.48 6.18
N ASN A 113 2.74 9.53 6.48
CA ASN A 113 3.50 10.77 6.40
C ASN A 113 4.07 11.06 5.02
N SER A 114 4.19 10.06 4.15
CA SER A 114 4.75 10.24 2.82
C SER A 114 3.73 10.34 1.70
N MET A 115 2.51 9.86 1.91
CA MET A 115 1.44 9.96 0.90
C MET A 115 0.67 11.26 1.06
N ASP A 116 0.14 11.78 -0.05
CA ASP A 116 -0.65 13.01 -0.04
C ASP A 116 -2.07 12.74 0.43
N ASP A 117 -2.57 11.53 0.23
CA ASP A 117 -3.85 11.10 0.77
C ASP A 117 -3.84 9.59 0.96
N ILE A 118 -4.60 9.13 1.94
CA ILE A 118 -4.75 7.70 2.23
C ILE A 118 -6.13 7.49 2.84
N SER A 119 -6.85 6.47 2.35
CA SER A 119 -8.18 6.16 2.84
C SER A 119 -8.42 4.65 2.86
N TYR A 120 -9.31 4.22 3.71
CA TYR A 120 -9.70 2.82 3.84
C TYR A 120 -11.21 2.72 3.99
N GLU A 121 -11.79 1.70 3.34
CA GLU A 121 -13.17 1.30 3.60
C GLU A 121 -13.31 -0.21 3.48
N TYR A 122 -14.30 -0.75 4.16
CA TYR A 122 -14.71 -2.15 4.00
C TYR A 122 -16.13 -2.14 3.43
N ARG A 123 -16.29 -2.65 2.22
CA ARG A 123 -17.57 -2.60 1.53
C ARG A 123 -17.77 -3.85 0.67
N ASN A 124 -18.94 -4.44 0.75
CA ASN A 124 -19.30 -5.61 -0.06
C ASN A 124 -18.33 -6.78 0.10
N GLY A 125 -17.86 -7.01 1.33
CA GLY A 125 -16.93 -8.09 1.64
C GLY A 125 -15.50 -7.84 1.20
N GLN A 126 -15.14 -6.59 0.91
CA GLN A 126 -13.81 -6.24 0.44
C GLN A 126 -13.16 -5.15 1.28
N ASN A 127 -11.89 -5.33 1.60
CA ASN A 127 -11.04 -4.26 2.09
C ASN A 127 -10.59 -3.44 0.89
N ILE A 128 -10.77 -2.13 0.94
CA ILE A 128 -10.39 -1.21 -0.13
C ILE A 128 -9.52 -0.11 0.47
N LEU A 129 -8.24 -0.15 0.18
CA LEU A 129 -7.28 0.84 0.68
C LEU A 129 -6.73 1.62 -0.50
N LYS A 130 -6.79 2.96 -0.41
CA LYS A 130 -6.32 3.85 -1.48
C LYS A 130 -5.23 4.75 -0.97
N ILE A 131 -4.17 4.89 -1.74
CA ILE A 131 -3.12 5.89 -1.50
C ILE A 131 -3.00 6.78 -2.72
N LYS A 132 -2.72 8.04 -2.48
CA LYS A 132 -2.53 9.03 -3.55
C LYS A 132 -1.20 9.74 -3.33
N LYS A 133 -0.44 9.91 -4.39
CA LYS A 133 0.84 10.61 -4.33
C LYS A 133 0.99 11.54 -5.51
N ASN A 134 1.27 12.82 -5.25
CA ASN A 134 1.59 13.80 -6.28
C ASN A 134 3.01 13.51 -6.78
N LEU A 135 3.20 13.59 -8.10
CA LEU A 135 4.48 13.25 -8.73
C LEU A 135 5.39 14.45 -8.94
N LYS A 136 5.02 15.58 -8.39
CA LYS A 136 5.84 16.79 -8.50
C LYS A 136 6.13 17.38 -7.14
#